data_ed35121f8428bd91e632a4c92fec066c
#
_entry.id   ed35121f8428bd91e632a4c92fec066c
#
_cell.length_a   1.000
_cell.length_b   1.000
_cell.length_c   1.000
_cell.angle_alpha   90.00
_cell.angle_beta   90.00
_cell.angle_gamma   90.00
#
_symmetry.space_group_name_H-M   'P 1'
#
loop_
_entity.id
_entity.type
_entity.pdbx_description
1 polymer ?
#
loop_
_entity_poly.entity_id
_entity_poly.type
_entity_poly.pdbx_seq_one_letter_code
_entity_poly.pdbx_strand_id
1 'polypeptide(L)'
;EHQKEMVKVLSERASKVHGGSVDPREDNMLKITSDGRKLGLDQRIIHPLLPDEPGTKVNQCVDNIMQIWRDGQADKLTQLVFCDISTPQASPARKVAKALDNPTLHALEDAVPLPEPEPAFTVYEDIRRKLIAQGMPAEQIAFVHEANTEVRKKELFSKVRTGQVRVLLGSTQTMGAGTNVQDRLVALHDLDCPWRPGDLAQRKGRIERQGNQNETVHVYRYVTEGTFDAYLWQ
;
A
#
# COMPACT_ATOMS: atom_id res chain seq x y z
N GLU A 1 -9.64 -19.32 6.20
CA GLU A 1 -11.04 -19.63 6.63
C GLU A 1 -11.79 -18.36 7.03
N HIS A 2 -11.22 -17.50 7.87
CA HIS A 2 -11.81 -16.22 8.30
C HIS A 2 -12.20 -15.31 7.14
N GLN A 3 -11.35 -15.20 6.13
CA GLN A 3 -11.61 -14.36 4.96
C GLN A 3 -12.85 -14.80 4.17
N LYS A 4 -13.08 -16.13 4.06
CA LYS A 4 -14.29 -16.68 3.40
C LYS A 4 -15.55 -16.35 4.18
N GLU A 5 -15.50 -16.40 5.51
CA GLU A 5 -16.64 -16.03 6.37
C GLU A 5 -16.98 -14.55 6.22
N MET A 6 -15.97 -13.68 6.20
CA MET A 6 -16.17 -12.24 5.98
C MET A 6 -16.77 -11.94 4.59
N VAL A 7 -16.42 -12.71 3.56
CA VAL A 7 -17.04 -12.57 2.22
C VAL A 7 -18.54 -12.89 2.29
N LYS A 8 -18.97 -13.90 3.05
CA LYS A 8 -20.40 -14.20 3.24
C LYS A 8 -21.12 -13.04 3.92
N VAL A 9 -20.54 -12.49 4.99
CA VAL A 9 -21.09 -11.32 5.69
C VAL A 9 -21.27 -10.15 4.73
N LEU A 10 -20.29 -9.88 3.86
CA LEU A 10 -20.39 -8.82 2.85
C LEU A 10 -21.52 -9.11 1.84
N SER A 11 -21.69 -10.36 1.43
CA SER A 11 -22.76 -10.77 0.52
C SER A 11 -24.15 -10.59 1.16
N GLU A 12 -24.30 -10.94 2.44
CA GLU A 12 -25.54 -10.73 3.19
C GLU A 12 -25.86 -9.24 3.35
N ARG A 13 -24.85 -8.40 3.64
CA ARG A 13 -25.00 -6.94 3.69
C ARG A 13 -25.46 -6.38 2.34
N ALA A 14 -24.86 -6.84 1.23
CA ALA A 14 -25.24 -6.42 -0.11
C ALA A 14 -26.69 -6.77 -0.43
N SER A 15 -27.15 -7.97 -0.04
CA SER A 15 -28.53 -8.42 -0.21
C SER A 15 -29.53 -7.54 0.58
N LYS A 16 -29.19 -7.17 1.81
CA LYS A 16 -30.02 -6.30 2.65
C LYS A 16 -30.13 -4.88 2.08
N VAL A 17 -29.01 -4.31 1.59
CA VAL A 17 -28.99 -2.99 0.95
C VAL A 17 -29.80 -3.01 -0.35
N HIS A 18 -29.65 -4.07 -1.17
CA HIS A 18 -30.43 -4.21 -2.41
C HIS A 18 -31.93 -4.37 -2.13
N GLY A 19 -32.31 -5.07 -1.06
CA GLY A 19 -33.69 -5.21 -0.60
C GLY A 19 -34.28 -3.99 0.08
N GLY A 20 -33.55 -2.89 0.23
CA GLY A 20 -34.02 -1.66 0.86
C GLY A 20 -34.25 -1.77 2.38
N SER A 21 -33.66 -2.78 3.02
CA SER A 21 -33.90 -3.09 4.45
C SER A 21 -32.98 -2.31 5.40
N VAL A 22 -32.06 -1.48 4.87
CA VAL A 22 -31.04 -0.76 5.65
C VAL A 22 -31.01 0.70 5.23
N ASP A 23 -30.87 1.63 6.19
CA ASP A 23 -30.69 3.04 5.90
C ASP A 23 -29.37 3.24 5.12
N PRO A 24 -29.37 3.92 3.94
CA PRO A 24 -28.16 4.20 3.16
C PRO A 24 -27.06 4.95 3.93
N ARG A 25 -27.40 5.60 5.04
CA ARG A 25 -26.44 6.27 5.93
C ARG A 25 -25.70 5.28 6.82
N GLU A 26 -26.35 4.16 7.20
CA GLU A 26 -25.75 3.10 8.00
C GLU A 26 -24.90 2.20 7.15
N ASP A 27 -25.47 1.67 6.04
CA ASP A 27 -24.74 0.82 5.09
C ASP A 27 -25.23 1.08 3.65
N ASN A 28 -24.30 0.90 2.70
CA ASN A 28 -24.57 1.10 1.27
C ASN A 28 -23.55 0.34 0.42
N MET A 29 -23.86 0.18 -0.88
CA MET A 29 -23.00 -0.56 -1.81
C MET A 29 -21.58 0.00 -1.89
N LEU A 30 -21.38 1.31 -1.71
CA LEU A 30 -20.05 1.91 -1.74
C LEU A 30 -19.19 1.47 -0.53
N LYS A 31 -19.79 1.44 0.67
CA LYS A 31 -19.12 0.91 1.89
C LYS A 31 -18.79 -0.57 1.71
N ILE A 32 -19.75 -1.38 1.27
CA ILE A 32 -19.59 -2.82 1.07
C ILE A 32 -18.49 -3.10 0.05
N THR A 33 -18.47 -2.39 -1.06
CA THR A 33 -17.42 -2.52 -2.08
C THR A 33 -16.05 -2.11 -1.55
N SER A 34 -15.99 -1.02 -0.77
CA SER A 34 -14.75 -0.60 -0.11
C SER A 34 -14.23 -1.65 0.86
N ASP A 35 -15.12 -2.23 1.68
CA ASP A 35 -14.77 -3.29 2.62
C ASP A 35 -14.36 -4.58 1.89
N GLY A 36 -15.02 -4.91 0.79
CA GLY A 36 -14.66 -6.05 -0.06
C GLY A 36 -13.26 -5.92 -0.66
N ARG A 37 -12.87 -4.72 -1.08
CA ARG A 37 -11.52 -4.44 -1.57
C ARG A 37 -10.47 -4.52 -0.46
N LYS A 38 -10.77 -3.99 0.73
CA LYS A 38 -9.87 -4.10 1.90
C LYS A 38 -9.66 -5.55 2.29
N LEU A 39 -10.76 -6.33 2.34
CA LEU A 39 -10.72 -7.76 2.63
C LEU A 39 -9.92 -8.53 1.58
N GLY A 40 -10.07 -8.19 0.31
CA GLY A 40 -9.29 -8.78 -0.80
C GLY A 40 -7.81 -8.44 -0.71
N LEU A 41 -7.44 -7.29 -0.13
CA LEU A 41 -6.05 -6.92 0.09
C LEU A 41 -5.48 -7.63 1.33
N ASP A 42 -6.07 -7.40 2.51
CA ASP A 42 -5.67 -8.05 3.76
C ASP A 42 -6.80 -7.95 4.79
N GLN A 43 -7.19 -9.08 5.37
CA GLN A 43 -8.25 -9.15 6.38
C GLN A 43 -7.96 -8.29 7.62
N ARG A 44 -6.69 -8.06 7.95
CA ARG A 44 -6.25 -7.27 9.10
C ARG A 44 -6.54 -5.77 8.95
N ILE A 45 -6.82 -5.28 7.74
CA ILE A 45 -7.28 -3.89 7.54
C ILE A 45 -8.67 -3.67 8.14
N ILE A 46 -9.51 -4.72 8.14
CA ILE A 46 -10.85 -4.67 8.73
C ILE A 46 -10.81 -5.06 10.21
N HIS A 47 -10.08 -6.11 10.53
CA HIS A 47 -9.91 -6.62 11.89
C HIS A 47 -8.42 -6.84 12.21
N PRO A 48 -7.74 -5.85 12.82
CA PRO A 48 -6.29 -5.93 13.09
C PRO A 48 -5.85 -7.12 13.96
N LEU A 49 -6.77 -7.70 14.73
CA LEU A 49 -6.49 -8.88 15.59
C LEU A 49 -6.53 -10.21 14.84
N LEU A 50 -6.91 -10.23 13.57
CA LEU A 50 -6.88 -11.45 12.77
C LEU A 50 -5.44 -11.91 12.49
N PRO A 51 -5.21 -13.23 12.37
CA PRO A 51 -3.87 -13.75 12.13
C PRO A 51 -3.33 -13.34 10.76
N ASP A 52 -2.01 -13.24 10.69
CA ASP A 52 -1.27 -13.11 9.43
C ASP A 52 -1.15 -14.50 8.79
N GLU A 53 -1.99 -14.77 7.81
CA GLU A 53 -2.03 -16.06 7.12
C GLU A 53 -0.85 -16.14 6.11
N PRO A 54 -0.05 -17.23 6.11
CA PRO A 54 1.14 -17.35 5.26
C PRO A 54 0.87 -17.20 3.76
N GLY A 55 -0.29 -17.68 3.29
CA GLY A 55 -0.68 -17.68 1.87
C GLY A 55 -1.29 -16.39 1.35
N THR A 56 -1.25 -15.29 2.11
CA THR A 56 -1.82 -14.01 1.65
C THR A 56 -1.00 -13.41 0.51
N LYS A 57 -1.67 -12.62 -0.33
CA LYS A 57 -0.99 -11.91 -1.42
C LYS A 57 0.07 -10.94 -0.92
N VAL A 58 -0.08 -10.39 0.27
CA VAL A 58 0.93 -9.53 0.90
C VAL A 58 2.19 -10.33 1.22
N ASN A 59 2.06 -11.53 1.81
CA ASN A 59 3.18 -12.41 2.09
C ASN A 59 3.87 -12.89 0.80
N GLN A 60 3.09 -13.27 -0.23
CA GLN A 60 3.63 -13.62 -1.54
C GLN A 60 4.40 -12.47 -2.21
N CYS A 61 3.89 -11.24 -2.05
CA CYS A 61 4.58 -10.05 -2.54
C CYS A 61 5.93 -9.87 -1.82
N VAL A 62 5.96 -10.01 -0.50
CA VAL A 62 7.19 -9.93 0.30
C VAL A 62 8.20 -10.99 -0.16
N ASP A 63 7.76 -12.22 -0.37
CA ASP A 63 8.64 -13.31 -0.80
C ASP A 63 9.24 -13.05 -2.20
N ASN A 64 8.42 -12.59 -3.16
CA ASN A 64 8.88 -12.20 -4.48
C ASN A 64 9.86 -11.02 -4.43
N ILE A 65 9.57 -9.99 -3.63
CA ILE A 65 10.47 -8.85 -3.43
C ILE A 65 11.82 -9.32 -2.89
N MET A 66 11.82 -10.18 -1.88
CA MET A 66 13.04 -10.69 -1.27
C MET A 66 13.87 -11.55 -2.23
N GLN A 67 13.21 -12.38 -3.04
CA GLN A 67 13.89 -13.17 -4.07
C GLN A 67 14.59 -12.26 -5.09
N ILE A 68 13.86 -11.30 -5.67
CA ILE A 68 14.39 -10.33 -6.63
C ILE A 68 15.49 -9.47 -6.02
N TRP A 69 15.34 -9.08 -4.75
CA TRP A 69 16.35 -8.30 -4.04
C TRP A 69 17.66 -9.07 -3.86
N ARG A 70 17.59 -10.37 -3.50
CA ARG A 70 18.77 -11.23 -3.37
C ARG A 70 19.47 -11.44 -4.73
N ASP A 71 18.70 -11.76 -5.75
CA ASP A 71 19.23 -12.03 -7.11
C ASP A 71 19.82 -10.77 -7.74
N GLY A 72 19.24 -9.61 -7.46
CA GLY A 72 19.63 -8.34 -8.04
C GLY A 72 20.65 -7.53 -7.23
N GLN A 73 21.41 -8.15 -6.31
CA GLN A 73 22.37 -7.42 -5.45
C GLN A 73 23.50 -6.74 -6.25
N ALA A 74 24.07 -7.43 -7.22
CA ALA A 74 25.19 -6.93 -8.01
C ALA A 74 24.83 -5.64 -8.77
N ASP A 75 23.65 -5.63 -9.38
CA ASP A 75 23.18 -4.53 -10.23
C ASP A 75 22.35 -3.49 -9.46
N LYS A 76 22.14 -3.72 -8.18
CA LYS A 76 21.28 -2.87 -7.33
C LYS A 76 19.90 -2.67 -7.93
N LEU A 77 19.28 -3.75 -8.43
CA LEU A 77 17.97 -3.71 -9.05
C LEU A 77 16.90 -3.17 -8.11
N THR A 78 15.96 -2.41 -8.64
CA THR A 78 14.93 -1.74 -7.86
C THR A 78 13.53 -2.26 -8.21
N GLN A 79 12.58 -2.08 -7.31
CA GLN A 79 11.22 -2.59 -7.42
C GLN A 79 10.22 -1.53 -6.97
N LEU A 80 9.07 -1.45 -7.65
CA LEU A 80 7.93 -0.62 -7.25
C LEU A 80 6.80 -1.48 -6.70
N VAL A 81 6.18 -1.04 -5.62
CA VAL A 81 4.98 -1.67 -5.06
C VAL A 81 3.84 -0.64 -5.05
N PHE A 82 2.77 -0.95 -5.77
CA PHE A 82 1.56 -0.13 -5.81
C PHE A 82 0.50 -0.69 -4.86
N CYS A 83 0.02 0.17 -3.97
CA CYS A 83 -1.09 -0.12 -3.07
C CYS A 83 -1.87 1.17 -2.78
N ASP A 84 -3.11 1.24 -3.26
CA ASP A 84 -3.97 2.43 -3.14
C ASP A 84 -4.85 2.37 -1.88
N ILE A 85 -5.20 1.16 -1.42
CA ILE A 85 -6.23 0.96 -0.39
C ILE A 85 -5.71 1.26 1.02
N SER A 86 -4.49 0.84 1.35
CA SER A 86 -3.92 0.92 2.70
C SER A 86 -2.82 1.98 2.81
N THR A 87 -3.00 3.11 2.14
CA THR A 87 -2.05 4.21 2.20
C THR A 87 -1.98 4.76 3.63
N PRO A 88 -0.78 4.83 4.24
CA PRO A 88 -0.63 5.40 5.57
C PRO A 88 -1.15 6.83 5.62
N GLN A 89 -2.05 7.09 6.55
CA GLN A 89 -2.54 8.44 6.82
C GLN A 89 -1.63 9.13 7.83
N ALA A 90 -1.49 10.44 7.71
CA ALA A 90 -0.87 11.23 8.77
C ALA A 90 -1.57 10.94 10.09
N SER A 91 -0.79 10.64 11.15
CA SER A 91 -1.34 10.30 12.46
C SER A 91 -2.38 11.35 12.91
N PRO A 92 -3.41 10.95 13.66
CA PRO A 92 -4.38 11.89 14.21
C PRO A 92 -3.70 13.06 14.95
N ALA A 93 -2.64 12.80 15.70
CA ALA A 93 -1.82 13.80 16.36
C ALA A 93 -1.26 14.84 15.37
N ARG A 94 -0.81 14.44 14.19
CA ARG A 94 -0.30 15.35 13.15
C ARG A 94 -1.42 16.14 12.46
N LYS A 95 -2.63 15.56 12.37
CA LYS A 95 -3.83 16.28 11.88
C LYS A 95 -4.28 17.32 12.92
N VAL A 96 -4.25 16.96 14.19
CA VAL A 96 -4.58 17.86 15.32
C VAL A 96 -3.53 18.97 15.42
N ALA A 97 -2.24 18.67 15.38
CA ALA A 97 -1.17 19.69 15.41
C ALA A 97 -1.28 20.69 14.24
N LYS A 98 -1.68 20.24 13.06
CA LYS A 98 -1.92 21.13 11.91
C LYS A 98 -3.21 21.94 12.01
N ALA A 99 -4.22 21.45 12.74
CA ALA A 99 -5.47 22.17 13.01
C ALA A 99 -5.37 23.11 14.21
N LEU A 100 -4.38 22.89 15.08
CA LEU A 100 -4.13 23.62 16.32
C LEU A 100 -2.90 24.54 16.18
N ASP A 101 -2.71 25.18 15.04
CA ASP A 101 -1.74 26.29 14.89
C ASP A 101 -2.26 27.52 15.69
N ASN A 102 -2.59 27.27 16.98
CA ASN A 102 -3.11 28.22 17.93
C ASN A 102 -2.11 28.34 19.10
N PRO A 103 -1.45 29.50 19.24
CA PRO A 103 -0.39 29.71 20.24
C PRO A 103 -0.85 29.58 21.69
N THR A 104 -2.15 29.47 21.95
CA THR A 104 -2.70 29.38 23.32
C THR A 104 -2.58 27.97 23.92
N LEU A 105 -2.22 26.95 23.16
CA LEU A 105 -2.14 25.56 23.63
C LEU A 105 -0.74 25.08 24.02
N HIS A 106 0.31 25.87 23.80
CA HIS A 106 1.65 25.58 24.32
C HIS A 106 1.75 25.61 25.85
N ALA A 107 0.72 26.13 26.54
CA ALA A 107 0.68 26.16 27.99
C ALA A 107 0.12 24.88 28.66
N LEU A 108 -0.29 23.88 27.86
CA LEU A 108 -0.80 22.59 28.36
C LEU A 108 0.12 21.40 28.09
N GLU A 109 1.34 21.63 27.59
CA GLU A 109 2.33 20.58 27.29
C GLU A 109 2.96 19.93 28.55
N ASP A 110 2.70 20.46 29.75
CA ASP A 110 3.08 19.83 31.02
C ASP A 110 2.06 18.80 31.53
N ALA A 111 0.99 18.55 30.78
CA ALA A 111 0.04 17.48 31.09
C ALA A 111 0.63 16.14 30.61
N VAL A 112 0.66 15.16 31.53
CA VAL A 112 1.06 13.77 31.36
C VAL A 112 0.89 13.28 29.92
N PRO A 113 1.95 12.81 29.24
CA PRO A 113 1.85 12.32 27.87
C PRO A 113 0.84 11.17 27.85
N LEU A 114 -0.30 11.39 27.22
CA LEU A 114 -1.19 10.28 26.89
C LEU A 114 -0.42 9.32 25.99
N PRO A 115 -0.46 8.00 26.25
CA PRO A 115 0.19 7.04 25.39
C PRO A 115 -0.29 7.28 23.95
N GLU A 116 0.65 7.50 23.04
CA GLU A 116 0.30 7.64 21.62
C GLU A 116 -0.51 6.42 21.21
N PRO A 117 -1.68 6.60 20.58
CA PRO A 117 -2.45 5.46 20.10
C PRO A 117 -1.56 4.66 19.15
N GLU A 118 -1.46 3.35 19.37
CA GLU A 118 -0.70 2.47 18.50
C GLU A 118 -1.08 2.76 17.04
N PRO A 119 -0.10 2.88 16.14
CA PRO A 119 -0.38 3.19 14.74
C PRO A 119 -1.30 2.11 14.17
N ALA A 120 -2.42 2.53 13.59
CA ALA A 120 -3.35 1.63 12.95
C ALA A 120 -2.61 0.75 11.93
N PHE A 121 -2.94 -0.55 11.88
CA PHE A 121 -2.37 -1.49 10.93
C PHE A 121 -2.43 -0.92 9.50
N THR A 122 -1.29 -0.92 8.82
CA THR A 122 -1.19 -0.63 7.40
C THR A 122 -0.38 -1.70 6.68
N VAL A 123 -0.77 -2.02 5.45
CA VAL A 123 -0.04 -2.97 4.61
C VAL A 123 1.38 -2.45 4.30
N TYR A 124 1.57 -1.15 4.20
CA TYR A 124 2.88 -0.54 3.97
C TYR A 124 3.87 -0.87 5.10
N GLU A 125 3.48 -0.65 6.35
CA GLU A 125 4.33 -0.93 7.50
C GLU A 125 4.51 -2.44 7.73
N ASP A 126 3.50 -3.24 7.42
CA ASP A 126 3.61 -4.70 7.50
C ASP A 126 4.65 -5.24 6.50
N ILE A 127 4.61 -4.76 5.24
CA ILE A 127 5.62 -5.10 4.23
C ILE A 127 7.01 -4.65 4.68
N ARG A 128 7.20 -3.39 5.12
CA ARG A 128 8.48 -2.87 5.61
C ARG A 128 9.02 -3.76 6.73
N ARG A 129 8.21 -4.06 7.73
CA ARG A 129 8.58 -4.91 8.87
C ARG A 129 9.03 -6.30 8.43
N LYS A 130 8.30 -6.92 7.50
CA LYS A 130 8.60 -8.26 6.97
C LYS A 130 9.88 -8.30 6.15
N LEU A 131 10.10 -7.29 5.31
CA LEU A 131 11.33 -7.17 4.51
C LEU A 131 12.55 -7.00 5.42
N ILE A 132 12.45 -6.15 6.44
CA ILE A 132 13.53 -5.95 7.43
C ILE A 132 13.78 -7.24 8.22
N ALA A 133 12.73 -7.93 8.66
CA ALA A 133 12.84 -9.19 9.37
C ALA A 133 13.52 -10.30 8.53
N GLN A 134 13.44 -10.24 7.20
CA GLN A 134 14.13 -11.14 6.28
C GLN A 134 15.54 -10.66 5.88
N GLY A 135 16.04 -9.56 6.48
CA GLY A 135 17.40 -9.08 6.33
C GLY A 135 17.61 -7.93 5.34
N MET A 136 16.55 -7.34 4.78
CA MET A 136 16.69 -6.14 3.94
C MET A 136 16.99 -4.93 4.83
N PRO A 137 18.05 -4.12 4.55
CA PRO A 137 18.32 -2.89 5.28
C PRO A 137 17.16 -1.89 5.19
N ALA A 138 16.79 -1.28 6.31
CA ALA A 138 15.65 -0.36 6.38
C ALA A 138 15.79 0.84 5.43
N GLU A 139 16.99 1.33 5.21
CA GLU A 139 17.32 2.45 4.30
C GLU A 139 17.10 2.11 2.82
N GLN A 140 16.97 0.82 2.48
CA GLN A 140 16.66 0.37 1.13
C GLN A 140 15.17 0.32 0.83
N ILE A 141 14.32 0.57 1.83
CA ILE A 141 12.86 0.58 1.71
C ILE A 141 12.37 2.00 1.94
N ALA A 142 11.55 2.52 1.05
CA ALA A 142 10.99 3.86 1.19
C ALA A 142 9.53 3.94 0.78
N PHE A 143 8.82 4.89 1.37
CA PHE A 143 7.44 5.21 1.02
C PHE A 143 7.36 6.60 0.38
N VAL A 144 6.67 6.70 -0.76
CA VAL A 144 6.56 7.98 -1.47
C VAL A 144 5.85 9.05 -0.62
N HIS A 145 4.88 8.64 0.21
CA HIS A 145 4.14 9.59 1.05
C HIS A 145 4.98 10.22 2.19
N GLU A 146 6.15 9.65 2.52
CA GLU A 146 7.09 10.24 3.48
C GLU A 146 7.82 11.45 2.86
N ALA A 147 7.94 11.49 1.54
CA ALA A 147 8.50 12.60 0.79
C ALA A 147 7.42 13.65 0.49
N ASN A 148 7.08 14.47 1.47
CA ASN A 148 5.95 15.40 1.46
C ASN A 148 6.22 16.73 0.70
N THR A 149 7.41 16.92 0.15
CA THR A 149 7.77 18.08 -0.68
C THR A 149 8.34 17.62 -2.02
N GLU A 150 8.24 18.47 -3.06
CA GLU A 150 8.80 18.15 -4.36
C GLU A 150 10.33 17.94 -4.33
N VAL A 151 11.02 18.66 -3.46
CA VAL A 151 12.47 18.48 -3.26
C VAL A 151 12.76 17.09 -2.70
N ARG A 152 12.10 16.70 -1.63
CA ARG A 152 12.25 15.36 -1.02
C ARG A 152 11.86 14.23 -1.97
N LYS A 153 10.83 14.44 -2.81
CA LYS A 153 10.47 13.46 -3.84
C LYS A 153 11.57 13.28 -4.88
N LYS A 154 12.14 14.40 -5.37
CA LYS A 154 13.27 14.35 -6.32
C LYS A 154 14.49 13.63 -5.73
N GLU A 155 14.83 13.90 -4.47
CA GLU A 155 15.89 13.20 -3.75
C GLU A 155 15.59 11.68 -3.60
N LEU A 156 14.38 11.34 -3.19
CA LEU A 156 13.94 9.95 -3.07
C LEU A 156 14.05 9.22 -4.41
N PHE A 157 13.53 9.80 -5.49
CA PHE A 157 13.59 9.20 -6.82
C PHE A 157 15.04 9.09 -7.34
N SER A 158 15.92 10.01 -6.96
CA SER A 158 17.36 9.89 -7.25
C SER A 158 17.97 8.68 -6.53
N LYS A 159 17.62 8.46 -5.25
CA LYS A 159 18.07 7.28 -4.49
C LYS A 159 17.56 5.97 -5.09
N VAL A 160 16.34 5.95 -5.65
CA VAL A 160 15.84 4.77 -6.38
C VAL A 160 16.64 4.55 -7.67
N ARG A 161 16.87 5.58 -8.49
CA ARG A 161 17.66 5.45 -9.74
C ARG A 161 19.07 4.92 -9.49
N THR A 162 19.70 5.35 -8.40
CA THR A 162 21.06 4.89 -8.04
C THR A 162 21.10 3.53 -7.34
N GLY A 163 19.92 2.95 -7.01
CA GLY A 163 19.81 1.70 -6.29
C GLY A 163 20.17 1.78 -4.81
N GLN A 164 20.18 2.98 -4.22
CA GLN A 164 20.25 3.15 -2.76
C GLN A 164 18.95 2.74 -2.09
N VAL A 165 17.81 3.13 -2.67
CA VAL A 165 16.49 2.59 -2.32
C VAL A 165 16.16 1.49 -3.32
N ARG A 166 15.94 0.28 -2.82
CA ARG A 166 15.70 -0.92 -3.61
C ARG A 166 14.21 -1.23 -3.77
N VAL A 167 13.40 -0.84 -2.81
CA VAL A 167 11.95 -1.05 -2.81
C VAL A 167 11.25 0.28 -2.49
N LEU A 168 10.44 0.74 -3.44
CA LEU A 168 9.64 1.95 -3.29
C LEU A 168 8.15 1.59 -3.28
N LEU A 169 7.46 1.92 -2.18
CA LEU A 169 6.02 1.72 -2.04
C LEU A 169 5.29 3.06 -2.23
N GLY A 170 4.17 3.01 -2.94
CA GLY A 170 3.33 4.20 -3.13
C GLY A 170 1.96 3.86 -3.72
N SER A 171 1.09 4.86 -3.74
CA SER A 171 -0.19 4.76 -4.45
C SER A 171 -0.05 5.21 -5.90
N THR A 172 -1.04 4.84 -6.73
CA THR A 172 -1.13 5.32 -8.11
C THR A 172 -1.06 6.85 -8.16
N GLN A 173 -1.72 7.52 -7.22
CA GLN A 173 -1.73 8.98 -7.14
C GLN A 173 -0.37 9.57 -6.74
N THR A 174 0.30 9.00 -5.75
CA THR A 174 1.59 9.52 -5.25
C THR A 174 2.76 9.25 -6.20
N MET A 175 2.70 8.13 -6.92
CA MET A 175 3.64 7.76 -7.97
C MET A 175 3.16 8.19 -9.38
N GLY A 176 2.29 9.18 -9.45
CA GLY A 176 1.70 9.73 -10.66
C GLY A 176 2.69 10.44 -11.59
N ALA A 177 2.26 11.52 -12.24
CA ALA A 177 3.09 12.27 -13.19
C ALA A 177 4.44 12.70 -12.56
N GLY A 178 5.52 12.57 -13.31
CA GLY A 178 6.86 13.00 -12.86
C GLY A 178 7.72 11.98 -12.14
N THR A 179 7.18 10.81 -11.78
CA THR A 179 8.00 9.73 -11.20
C THR A 179 8.91 9.12 -12.27
N ASN A 180 10.20 9.40 -12.19
CA ASN A 180 11.21 8.95 -13.13
C ASN A 180 12.24 8.12 -12.36
N VAL A 181 12.01 6.79 -12.29
CA VAL A 181 12.77 5.84 -11.44
C VAL A 181 13.13 4.55 -12.18
N GLN A 182 12.96 4.52 -13.52
CA GLN A 182 13.03 3.31 -14.33
C GLN A 182 14.43 2.72 -14.50
N ASP A 183 15.50 3.48 -14.26
CA ASP A 183 16.87 3.10 -14.67
C ASP A 183 17.25 1.65 -14.28
N ARG A 184 17.00 1.26 -13.05
CA ARG A 184 17.29 -0.07 -12.49
C ARG A 184 16.03 -0.87 -12.13
N LEU A 185 14.87 -0.40 -12.58
CA LEU A 185 13.58 -0.96 -12.20
C LEU A 185 13.32 -2.27 -12.93
N VAL A 186 13.35 -3.39 -12.22
CA VAL A 186 13.18 -4.74 -12.77
C VAL A 186 11.79 -5.32 -12.51
N ALA A 187 11.13 -4.90 -11.44
CA ALA A 187 9.83 -5.43 -11.07
C ALA A 187 8.85 -4.37 -10.59
N LEU A 188 7.58 -4.58 -10.93
CA LEU A 188 6.44 -3.83 -10.48
C LEU A 188 5.45 -4.79 -9.84
N HIS A 189 4.96 -4.46 -8.64
CA HIS A 189 4.03 -5.26 -7.87
C HIS A 189 2.71 -4.50 -7.70
N ASP A 190 1.64 -4.99 -8.32
CA ASP A 190 0.28 -4.49 -8.14
C ASP A 190 -0.42 -5.29 -7.02
N LEU A 191 -0.46 -4.74 -5.80
CA LEU A 191 -1.11 -5.38 -4.66
C LEU A 191 -2.63 -5.23 -4.67
N ASP A 192 -3.12 -4.16 -5.27
CA ASP A 192 -4.55 -3.91 -5.43
C ASP A 192 -4.89 -3.49 -6.86
N CYS A 193 -6.11 -3.80 -7.29
CA CYS A 193 -6.64 -3.37 -8.56
C CYS A 193 -7.16 -1.92 -8.44
N PRO A 194 -6.67 -0.95 -9.21
CA PRO A 194 -7.23 0.38 -9.22
C PRO A 194 -8.62 0.38 -9.86
N TRP A 195 -9.43 1.40 -9.55
CA TRP A 195 -10.77 1.55 -10.12
C TRP A 195 -10.79 1.84 -11.63
N ARG A 196 -9.75 2.49 -12.11
CA ARG A 196 -9.69 2.92 -13.51
C ARG A 196 -8.72 2.02 -14.27
N PRO A 197 -9.15 1.38 -15.36
CA PRO A 197 -8.23 0.58 -16.18
C PRO A 197 -7.02 1.36 -16.69
N GLY A 198 -7.19 2.66 -16.96
CA GLY A 198 -6.09 3.55 -17.35
C GLY A 198 -4.97 3.68 -16.28
N ASP A 199 -5.31 3.50 -15.01
CA ASP A 199 -4.33 3.55 -13.93
C ASP A 199 -3.38 2.34 -13.99
N LEU A 200 -3.84 1.17 -14.43
CA LEU A 200 -2.97 0.00 -14.68
C LEU A 200 -1.97 0.28 -15.81
N ALA A 201 -2.44 0.87 -16.91
CA ALA A 201 -1.56 1.28 -18.00
C ALA A 201 -0.56 2.33 -17.53
N GLN A 202 -0.98 3.26 -16.67
CA GLN A 202 -0.11 4.26 -16.07
C GLN A 202 0.95 3.62 -15.16
N ARG A 203 0.57 2.67 -14.30
CA ARG A 203 1.51 1.91 -13.44
C ARG A 203 2.53 1.16 -14.31
N LYS A 204 2.06 0.41 -15.30
CA LYS A 204 2.90 -0.35 -16.23
C LYS A 204 3.87 0.56 -17.00
N GLY A 205 3.42 1.72 -17.46
CA GLY A 205 4.26 2.73 -18.11
C GLY A 205 5.38 3.31 -17.22
N ARG A 206 5.47 2.97 -15.93
CA ARG A 206 6.60 3.33 -15.07
C ARG A 206 7.78 2.40 -15.25
N ILE A 207 7.53 1.14 -15.53
CA ILE A 207 8.57 0.12 -15.72
C ILE A 207 8.92 -0.04 -17.20
N GLU A 208 7.92 -0.07 -18.08
CA GLU A 208 8.09 -0.11 -19.53
C GLU A 208 8.37 1.29 -20.08
N ARG A 209 9.54 1.81 -19.78
CA ARG A 209 9.90 3.18 -20.14
C ARG A 209 11.30 3.24 -20.71
N GLN A 210 11.49 4.10 -21.72
CA GLN A 210 12.82 4.39 -22.28
C GLN A 210 13.80 4.82 -21.17
N GLY A 211 15.02 4.29 -21.21
CA GLY A 211 16.05 4.51 -20.19
C GLY A 211 16.10 3.46 -19.10
N ASN A 212 15.22 2.45 -19.12
CA ASN A 212 15.39 1.27 -18.27
C ASN A 212 16.59 0.45 -18.79
N GLN A 213 17.50 0.11 -17.89
CA GLN A 213 18.73 -0.65 -18.22
C GLN A 213 18.48 -2.16 -18.30
N ASN A 214 17.32 -2.64 -17.85
CA ASN A 214 16.96 -4.03 -17.90
C ASN A 214 16.29 -4.40 -19.24
N GLU A 215 16.76 -5.43 -19.90
CA GLU A 215 16.14 -5.97 -21.12
C GLU A 215 14.78 -6.60 -20.85
N THR A 216 14.63 -7.20 -19.68
CA THR A 216 13.40 -7.85 -19.24
C THR A 216 12.93 -7.24 -17.93
N VAL A 217 11.64 -6.93 -17.86
CA VAL A 217 10.98 -6.41 -16.66
C VAL A 217 9.77 -7.28 -16.31
N HIS A 218 9.44 -7.35 -15.04
CA HIS A 218 8.38 -8.20 -14.52
C HIS A 218 7.25 -7.36 -13.91
N VAL A 219 6.00 -7.71 -14.22
CA VAL A 219 4.81 -7.13 -13.61
C VAL A 219 4.06 -8.22 -12.87
N TYR A 220 4.06 -8.15 -11.55
CA TYR A 220 3.35 -9.07 -10.67
C TYR A 220 1.99 -8.50 -10.28
N ARG A 221 0.94 -9.25 -10.48
CA ARG A 221 -0.41 -8.93 -10.02
C ARG A 221 -0.86 -9.96 -9.02
N TYR A 222 -1.27 -9.49 -7.85
CA TYR A 222 -1.65 -10.34 -6.73
C TYR A 222 -3.17 -10.34 -6.58
N VAL A 223 -3.74 -11.52 -6.61
CA VAL A 223 -5.20 -11.71 -6.57
C VAL A 223 -5.56 -12.67 -5.45
N THR A 224 -6.52 -12.30 -4.62
CA THR A 224 -7.07 -13.19 -3.60
C THR A 224 -8.32 -13.87 -4.17
N GLU A 225 -8.21 -15.18 -4.42
CA GLU A 225 -9.31 -16.00 -4.96
C GLU A 225 -10.54 -15.98 -4.05
N GLY A 226 -11.71 -16.04 -4.66
CA GLY A 226 -12.99 -16.09 -3.92
C GLY A 226 -13.35 -14.79 -3.20
N THR A 227 -12.71 -13.68 -3.53
CA THR A 227 -13.01 -12.34 -3.01
C THR A 227 -13.39 -11.38 -4.13
N PHE A 228 -13.81 -10.18 -3.76
CA PHE A 228 -14.09 -9.10 -4.71
C PHE A 228 -12.87 -8.72 -5.57
N ASP A 229 -11.68 -8.96 -5.07
CA ASP A 229 -10.41 -8.74 -5.76
C ASP A 229 -10.32 -9.54 -7.06
N ALA A 230 -10.69 -10.85 -7.01
CA ALA A 230 -10.72 -11.72 -8.19
C ALA A 230 -11.67 -11.21 -9.28
N TYR A 231 -12.78 -10.60 -8.90
CA TYR A 231 -13.73 -9.99 -9.83
C TYR A 231 -13.16 -8.72 -10.50
N LEU A 232 -12.43 -7.89 -9.76
CA LEU A 232 -11.86 -6.65 -10.29
C LEU A 232 -10.74 -6.89 -11.30
N TRP A 233 -10.04 -8.03 -11.22
CA TRP A 233 -8.95 -8.37 -12.12
C TRP A 233 -9.37 -9.09 -13.41
N GLN A 234 -10.66 -9.39 -13.58
CA GLN A 234 -11.22 -9.98 -14.80
C GLN A 234 -11.47 -8.92 -15.87
#